data_db3e15f77027f712e26d744ecb4907c1
#
_entry.id   db3e15f77027f712e26d744ecb4907c1
#
_cell.length_a   1.000
_cell.length_b   1.000
_cell.length_c   1.000
_cell.angle_alpha   90.00
_cell.angle_beta   90.00
_cell.angle_gamma   90.00
#
_symmetry.space_group_name_H-M   'P 1'
#
loop_
_entity.id
_entity.type
_entity.pdbx_description
1 polymer ?
#
loop_
_entity_poly.entity_id
_entity_poly.type
_entity_poly.pdbx_seq_one_letter_code
_entity_poly.pdbx_strand_id
1 'polypeptide(L)' 'MELAQIQVRLRECISQSQYSQRQIAKAIGVSAQTISKYMKQNIFPAPDTLSKLCMLLDVRADYILGLTNEY' A
#
# COMPACT_ATOMS: atom_id res chain seq x y z
N MET A 1 6.16 14.78 5.90
CA MET A 1 6.33 13.40 6.35
C MET A 1 7.44 12.74 5.56
N GLU A 2 8.33 12.04 6.22
CA GLU A 2 9.46 11.40 5.56
C GLU A 2 9.04 10.12 4.85
N LEU A 3 9.83 9.73 3.85
CA LEU A 3 9.56 8.52 3.05
C LEU A 3 9.41 7.27 3.93
N ALA A 4 10.23 7.14 4.98
CA ALA A 4 10.15 6.01 5.88
C ALA A 4 8.79 5.91 6.58
N GLN A 5 8.21 7.04 6.96
CA GLN A 5 6.89 7.09 7.58
C GLN A 5 5.78 6.76 6.59
N ILE A 6 5.92 7.23 5.36
CA ILE A 6 4.99 6.90 4.27
C ILE A 6 4.99 5.39 4.05
N GLN A 7 6.18 4.79 4.04
CA GLN A 7 6.34 3.35 3.86
C GLN A 7 5.67 2.57 4.99
N VAL A 8 5.80 3.04 6.24
CA VAL A 8 5.16 2.41 7.40
C VAL A 8 3.64 2.44 7.25
N ARG A 9 3.07 3.57 6.85
CA ARG A 9 1.62 3.69 6.67
C ARG A 9 1.11 2.75 5.57
N LEU A 10 1.85 2.64 4.46
CA LEU A 10 1.50 1.70 3.40
C LEU A 10 1.47 0.26 3.92
N ARG A 11 2.51 -0.14 4.66
CA ARG A 11 2.60 -1.48 5.24
C ARG A 11 1.48 -1.77 6.22
N GLU A 12 1.14 -0.79 7.04
CA GLU A 12 0.03 -0.92 7.99
C GLU A 12 -1.30 -1.16 7.26
N CYS A 13 -1.56 -0.40 6.22
CA CYS A 13 -2.78 -0.55 5.43
C CYS A 13 -2.89 -1.95 4.83
N ILE A 14 -1.78 -2.46 4.30
CA ILE A 14 -1.75 -3.81 3.72
C ILE A 14 -1.93 -4.85 4.82
N SER A 15 -1.21 -4.73 5.94
CA SER A 15 -1.27 -5.70 7.04
C SER A 15 -2.62 -5.77 7.72
N GLN A 16 -3.30 -4.63 7.84
CA GLN A 16 -4.59 -4.55 8.53
C GLN A 16 -5.76 -4.93 7.63
N SER A 17 -5.52 -5.10 6.33
CA SER A 17 -6.58 -5.47 5.41
C SER A 17 -7.00 -6.93 5.62
N GLN A 18 -8.21 -7.26 5.18
CA GLN A 18 -8.72 -8.63 5.21
C GLN A 18 -8.11 -9.51 4.11
N TYR A 19 -7.34 -8.91 3.20
CA TYR A 19 -6.79 -9.64 2.05
C TYR A 19 -5.37 -10.12 2.37
N SER A 20 -5.02 -11.31 1.84
CA SER A 20 -3.64 -11.77 1.85
C SER A 20 -2.84 -10.98 0.81
N GLN A 21 -1.51 -11.00 0.93
CA GLN A 21 -0.64 -10.35 -0.06
C GLN A 21 -0.88 -10.90 -1.46
N ARG A 22 -1.14 -12.20 -1.57
CA ARG A 22 -1.43 -12.86 -2.84
C ARG A 22 -2.75 -12.37 -3.45
N GLN A 23 -3.77 -12.20 -2.62
CA GLN A 23 -5.07 -11.67 -3.06
C GLN A 23 -4.94 -10.23 -3.54
N ILE A 24 -4.19 -9.42 -2.81
CA ILE A 24 -3.94 -8.02 -3.19
C ILE A 24 -3.22 -7.97 -4.54
N ALA A 25 -2.16 -8.75 -4.69
CA ALA A 25 -1.36 -8.79 -5.91
C ALA A 25 -2.24 -9.13 -7.12
N LYS A 26 -3.07 -10.16 -6.98
CA LYS A 26 -3.97 -10.58 -8.06
C LYS A 26 -4.98 -9.48 -8.40
N ALA A 27 -5.53 -8.83 -7.39
CA ALA A 27 -6.57 -7.81 -7.59
C ALA A 27 -6.03 -6.56 -8.29
N ILE A 28 -4.79 -6.16 -8.01
CA ILE A 28 -4.22 -4.95 -8.61
C ILE A 28 -3.27 -5.23 -9.77
N GLY A 29 -3.11 -6.50 -10.15
CA GLY A 29 -2.38 -6.87 -11.36
C GLY A 29 -0.87 -6.86 -11.23
N VAL A 30 -0.33 -7.14 -10.03
CA VAL A 30 1.12 -7.25 -9.83
C VAL A 30 1.43 -8.63 -9.26
N SER A 31 2.72 -8.98 -9.16
CA SER A 31 3.13 -10.24 -8.56
C SER A 31 3.06 -10.17 -7.04
N ALA A 32 2.88 -11.32 -6.39
CA ALA A 32 2.94 -11.40 -4.92
C ALA A 32 4.31 -10.96 -4.41
N GLN A 33 5.36 -11.19 -5.19
CA GLN A 33 6.71 -10.76 -4.89
C GLN A 33 6.81 -9.24 -4.81
N THR A 34 6.09 -8.53 -5.69
CA THR A 34 6.04 -7.07 -5.68
C THR A 34 5.43 -6.56 -4.37
N ILE A 35 4.32 -7.17 -3.91
CA ILE A 35 3.71 -6.80 -2.63
C ILE A 35 4.69 -7.07 -1.49
N SER A 36 5.37 -8.20 -1.51
CA SER A 36 6.38 -8.53 -0.49
C SER A 36 7.49 -7.48 -0.44
N LYS A 37 7.89 -6.93 -1.59
CA LYS A 37 8.90 -5.86 -1.64
C LYS A 37 8.40 -4.58 -0.97
N TYR A 38 7.13 -4.23 -1.13
CA TYR A 38 6.54 -3.09 -0.42
C TYR A 38 6.61 -3.30 1.09
N MET A 39 6.47 -4.54 1.54
CA MET A 39 6.47 -4.86 2.97
C MET A 39 7.87 -4.92 3.58
N LYS A 40 8.87 -5.29 2.80
CA LYS A 40 10.21 -5.60 3.32
C LYS A 40 11.31 -4.67 2.84
N GLN A 41 11.10 -3.97 1.73
CA GLN A 41 12.11 -3.11 1.13
C GLN A 41 11.57 -1.69 1.02
N ASN A 42 12.46 -0.74 0.77
CA ASN A 42 12.08 0.66 0.59
C ASN A 42 11.63 0.92 -0.84
N ILE A 43 10.69 0.11 -1.31
CA ILE A 43 10.08 0.22 -2.63
C ILE A 43 8.64 0.66 -2.45
N PHE A 44 8.26 1.74 -3.12
CA PHE A 44 6.92 2.30 -3.06
C PHE A 44 6.22 2.09 -4.40
N PRO A 45 4.91 1.81 -4.41
CA PRO A 45 4.19 1.60 -5.66
C PRO A 45 4.14 2.85 -6.51
N ALA A 46 4.13 2.65 -7.83
CA ALA A 46 3.89 3.73 -8.78
C ALA A 46 2.49 4.33 -8.55
N PRO A 47 2.25 5.59 -8.99
CA PRO A 47 0.97 6.25 -8.70
C PRO A 47 -0.28 5.48 -9.16
N ASP A 48 -0.23 4.85 -10.32
CA ASP A 48 -1.35 4.05 -10.82
C ASP A 48 -1.59 2.80 -9.96
N THR A 49 -0.52 2.14 -9.54
CA THR A 49 -0.61 0.99 -8.64
C THR A 49 -1.12 1.41 -7.27
N LEU A 50 -0.63 2.55 -6.76
CA LEU A 50 -1.11 3.09 -5.48
C LEU A 50 -2.60 3.40 -5.53
N SER A 51 -3.08 3.97 -6.63
CA SER A 51 -4.51 4.24 -6.82
C SER A 51 -5.34 2.96 -6.71
N LYS A 52 -4.92 1.90 -7.40
CA LYS A 52 -5.61 0.61 -7.35
C LYS A 52 -5.60 0.02 -5.94
N LEU A 53 -4.47 0.14 -5.26
CA LEU A 53 -4.32 -0.36 -3.90
C LEU A 53 -5.26 0.37 -2.94
N CYS A 54 -5.31 1.69 -3.02
CA CYS A 54 -6.19 2.49 -2.18
C CYS A 54 -7.66 2.16 -2.40
N MET A 55 -8.06 1.94 -3.64
CA MET A 55 -9.43 1.55 -3.97
C MET A 55 -9.77 0.18 -3.39
N LEU A 56 -8.86 -0.78 -3.52
CA LEU A 56 -9.08 -2.13 -3.00
C LEU A 56 -9.16 -2.14 -1.47
N LEU A 57 -8.26 -1.42 -0.82
CA LEU A 57 -8.16 -1.43 0.64
C LEU A 57 -9.12 -0.43 1.31
N ASP A 58 -9.80 0.38 0.50
CA ASP A 58 -10.72 1.43 0.98
C ASP A 58 -10.01 2.40 1.94
N VAL A 59 -8.82 2.84 1.54
CA VAL A 59 -8.04 3.83 2.29
C VAL A 59 -7.73 5.02 1.39
N ARG A 60 -7.44 6.17 2.01
CA ARG A 60 -7.10 7.37 1.28
C ARG A 60 -5.60 7.40 0.96
N ALA A 61 -5.27 7.72 -0.29
CA ALA A 61 -3.88 7.96 -0.65
C ALA A 61 -3.29 9.11 0.19
N ASP A 62 -4.09 10.12 0.51
CA ASP A 62 -3.70 11.23 1.37
C ASP A 62 -3.18 10.75 2.72
N TYR A 63 -3.84 9.75 3.30
CA TYR A 63 -3.40 9.16 4.56
C TYR A 63 -2.02 8.49 4.42
N ILE A 64 -1.85 7.68 3.39
CA ILE A 64 -0.60 6.98 3.14
C ILE A 64 0.53 7.98 2.93
N LEU A 65 0.26 9.05 2.16
CA LEU A 65 1.25 10.08 1.83
C LEU A 65 1.46 11.09 2.96
N GLY A 66 0.73 10.99 4.05
CA GLY A 66 0.93 11.87 5.20
C GLY A 66 0.26 13.22 5.09
N LEU A 67 -0.68 13.40 4.16
CA LEU A 67 -1.39 14.66 3.96
C LEU A 67 -2.58 14.81 4.91
N THR A 68 -3.00 13.72 5.54
CA THR A 68 -4.09 13.70 6.52
C THR A 68 -3.85 12.54 7.48
N ASN A 69 -4.47 12.61 8.67
CA ASN A 69 -4.49 11.50 9.63
C ASN A 69 -5.76 10.67 9.50
N GLU A 70 -6.65 11.01 8.59
CA GLU A 70 -7.86 10.25 8.34
C GLU A 70 -7.59 9.08 7.41
N TYR A 71 -8.06 7.93 7.81
CA TYR A 71 -7.86 6.66 7.12
C TYR A 71 -8.41 6.65 5.70
#